data_2b23f8687f086cec10fce331a362ba74
#
_entry.id   2b23f8687f086cec10fce331a362ba74
#
_cell.length_a   1.000
_cell.length_b   1.000
_cell.length_c   1.000
_cell.angle_alpha   90.00
_cell.angle_beta   90.00
_cell.angle_gamma   90.00
#
_symmetry.space_group_name_H-M   'P 1'
#
loop_
_entity.id
_entity.type
_entity.pdbx_description
1 polymer ?
#
loop_
_entity_poly.entity_id
_entity_poly.type
_entity_poly.pdbx_seq_one_letter_code
_entity_poly.pdbx_strand_id
1 'polypeptide(L)'
;MDEISTRAGVSRRTFFNYFPVKEDAVLGTRSAELDPAVVERFHASTEDELTRVVHLFVSVVRTCLPAETAEQRRAIIAEHPQLRVRLAELLDQVERLVYSAVHAEADQGDMRLPAGAGAHAFEALLAVAGGITKFAFARYHESGAESLDPFISETIALFREVVETTR
;
A
#
# COMPACT_ATOMS: atom_id res chain seq x y z
N MET A 1 -17.69 -14.32 -18.25
CA MET A 1 -18.12 -13.32 -17.22
C MET A 1 -19.56 -13.50 -16.80
N ASP A 2 -20.48 -13.73 -17.73
CA ASP A 2 -21.90 -13.94 -17.40
C ASP A 2 -22.10 -15.16 -16.49
N GLU A 3 -21.32 -16.22 -16.69
CA GLU A 3 -21.34 -17.41 -15.84
C GLU A 3 -20.90 -17.12 -14.39
N ILE A 4 -19.87 -16.28 -14.18
CA ILE A 4 -19.40 -15.90 -12.83
C ILE A 4 -20.48 -15.10 -12.10
N SER A 5 -21.07 -14.10 -12.75
CA SER A 5 -22.13 -13.28 -12.18
C SER A 5 -23.37 -14.11 -11.84
N THR A 6 -23.73 -15.03 -12.72
CA THR A 6 -24.86 -15.97 -12.52
C THR A 6 -24.61 -16.88 -11.32
N ARG A 7 -23.42 -17.47 -11.20
CA ARG A 7 -23.06 -18.34 -10.05
C ARG A 7 -23.01 -17.58 -8.74
N ALA A 8 -22.60 -16.30 -8.77
CA ALA A 8 -22.59 -15.41 -7.61
C ALA A 8 -23.97 -14.84 -7.26
N GLY A 9 -25.01 -15.09 -8.07
CA GLY A 9 -26.37 -14.59 -7.83
C GLY A 9 -26.51 -13.07 -7.99
N VAL A 10 -25.61 -12.44 -8.74
CA VAL A 10 -25.61 -10.98 -8.95
C VAL A 10 -25.68 -10.62 -10.44
N SER A 11 -26.16 -9.41 -10.75
CA SER A 11 -26.13 -8.93 -12.12
C SER A 11 -24.68 -8.64 -12.55
N ARG A 12 -24.41 -8.71 -13.86
CA ARG A 12 -23.11 -8.30 -14.44
C ARG A 12 -22.74 -6.87 -14.03
N ARG A 13 -23.70 -5.95 -14.02
CA ARG A 13 -23.52 -4.56 -13.59
C ARG A 13 -23.10 -4.50 -12.12
N THR A 14 -23.76 -5.26 -11.26
CA THR A 14 -23.42 -5.34 -9.83
C THR A 14 -22.01 -5.89 -9.64
N PHE A 15 -21.64 -6.94 -10.38
CA PHE A 15 -20.28 -7.51 -10.33
C PHE A 15 -19.21 -6.46 -10.67
N PHE A 16 -19.38 -5.72 -11.79
CA PHE A 16 -18.41 -4.71 -12.19
C PHE A 16 -18.40 -3.43 -11.34
N ASN A 17 -19.47 -3.18 -10.57
CA ASN A 17 -19.45 -2.13 -9.55
C ASN A 17 -18.52 -2.47 -8.37
N TYR A 18 -18.40 -3.77 -8.02
CA TYR A 18 -17.51 -4.23 -6.95
C TYR A 18 -16.09 -4.52 -7.44
N PHE A 19 -15.97 -5.05 -8.65
CA PHE A 19 -14.70 -5.48 -9.24
C PHE A 19 -14.56 -4.86 -10.64
N PRO A 20 -13.85 -3.73 -10.78
CA PRO A 20 -13.66 -3.05 -12.06
C PRO A 20 -13.14 -3.96 -13.17
N VAL A 21 -12.29 -4.93 -12.82
CA VAL A 21 -11.80 -5.97 -13.72
C VAL A 21 -11.95 -7.36 -13.06
N LYS A 22 -11.98 -8.41 -13.88
CA LYS A 22 -12.14 -9.79 -13.38
C LYS A 22 -10.97 -10.26 -12.52
N GLU A 23 -9.79 -9.74 -12.78
CA GLU A 23 -8.56 -10.01 -12.04
C GLU A 23 -8.69 -9.55 -10.57
N ASP A 24 -9.41 -8.46 -10.30
CA ASP A 24 -9.67 -7.99 -8.94
C ASP A 24 -10.50 -8.99 -8.14
N ALA A 25 -11.53 -9.57 -8.78
CA ALA A 25 -12.35 -10.60 -8.14
C ALA A 25 -11.54 -11.88 -7.86
N VAL A 26 -10.65 -12.26 -8.77
CA VAL A 26 -9.78 -13.44 -8.61
C VAL A 26 -8.77 -13.23 -7.50
N LEU A 27 -8.17 -12.04 -7.44
CA LEU A 27 -7.18 -11.66 -6.42
C LEU A 27 -7.81 -11.32 -5.07
N GLY A 28 -9.13 -11.15 -4.99
CA GLY A 28 -9.81 -10.67 -3.79
C GLY A 28 -9.39 -9.24 -3.42
N THR A 29 -9.09 -8.42 -4.43
CA THR A 29 -8.67 -7.03 -4.23
C THR A 29 -9.86 -6.07 -4.35
N ARG A 30 -9.70 -4.87 -3.79
CA ARG A 30 -10.66 -3.76 -3.89
C ARG A 30 -9.97 -2.55 -4.48
N SER A 31 -10.73 -1.53 -4.86
CA SER A 31 -10.15 -0.23 -5.22
C SER A 31 -9.38 0.33 -4.02
N ALA A 32 -8.21 0.91 -4.28
CA ALA A 32 -7.48 1.63 -3.25
C ALA A 32 -8.25 2.92 -2.90
N GLU A 33 -8.41 3.18 -1.63
CA GLU A 33 -9.12 4.35 -1.13
C GLU A 33 -8.30 5.06 -0.05
N LEU A 34 -8.42 6.38 -0.03
CA LEU A 34 -7.82 7.22 1.00
C LEU A 34 -8.92 7.65 1.96
N ASP A 35 -9.03 6.93 3.09
CA ASP A 35 -10.00 7.24 4.14
C ASP A 35 -9.64 8.58 4.80
N PRO A 36 -10.59 9.55 4.90
CA PRO A 36 -10.37 10.81 5.60
C PRO A 36 -9.81 10.63 7.02
N ALA A 37 -10.25 9.62 7.76
CA ALA A 37 -9.74 9.33 9.10
C ALA A 37 -8.26 8.87 9.10
N VAL A 38 -7.78 8.26 8.00
CA VAL A 38 -6.36 7.94 7.81
C VAL A 38 -5.56 9.22 7.59
N VAL A 39 -6.09 10.14 6.77
CA VAL A 39 -5.45 11.44 6.52
C VAL A 39 -5.37 12.28 7.80
N GLU A 40 -6.45 12.35 8.58
CA GLU A 40 -6.44 13.04 9.87
C GLU A 40 -5.39 12.46 10.83
N ARG A 41 -5.26 11.13 10.92
CA ARG A 41 -4.22 10.49 11.74
C ARG A 41 -2.81 10.79 11.23
N PHE A 42 -2.63 10.83 9.91
CA PHE A 42 -1.36 11.19 9.29
C PHE A 42 -0.95 12.62 9.68
N HIS A 43 -1.87 13.59 9.59
CA HIS A 43 -1.60 14.98 10.00
C HIS A 43 -1.37 15.14 11.51
N ALA A 44 -2.11 14.38 12.33
CA ALA A 44 -1.99 14.44 13.79
C ALA A 44 -0.77 13.68 14.36
N SER A 45 -0.08 12.87 13.54
CA SER A 45 1.04 12.06 14.00
C SER A 45 2.25 12.93 14.39
N THR A 46 2.88 12.57 15.49
CA THR A 46 4.14 13.18 15.99
C THR A 46 5.39 12.38 15.65
N GLU A 47 5.21 11.26 14.93
CA GLU A 47 6.33 10.45 14.46
C GLU A 47 7.17 11.20 13.40
N ASP A 48 8.35 10.69 13.09
CA ASP A 48 9.15 11.23 12.00
C ASP A 48 8.50 10.99 10.63
N GLU A 49 8.87 11.82 9.66
CA GLU A 49 8.23 11.85 8.34
C GLU A 49 8.25 10.50 7.61
N LEU A 50 9.35 9.75 7.70
CA LEU A 50 9.46 8.44 7.07
C LEU A 50 8.45 7.46 7.67
N THR A 51 8.38 7.40 9.00
CA THR A 51 7.45 6.53 9.71
C THR A 51 5.99 6.87 9.39
N ARG A 52 5.64 8.16 9.41
CA ARG A 52 4.29 8.66 9.07
C ARG A 52 3.89 8.24 7.65
N VAL A 53 4.78 8.46 6.68
CA VAL A 53 4.49 8.12 5.27
C VAL A 53 4.40 6.61 5.07
N VAL A 54 5.24 5.79 5.72
CA VAL A 54 5.12 4.33 5.69
C VAL A 54 3.77 3.87 6.26
N HIS A 55 3.34 4.43 7.41
CA HIS A 55 2.05 4.10 7.99
C HIS A 55 0.87 4.51 7.10
N LEU A 56 0.99 5.62 6.38
CA LEU A 56 0.00 6.04 5.38
C LEU A 56 -0.07 5.03 4.23
N PHE A 57 1.08 4.62 3.66
CA PHE A 57 1.13 3.57 2.63
C PHE A 57 0.45 2.29 3.10
N VAL A 58 0.81 1.79 4.29
CA VAL A 58 0.24 0.56 4.86
C VAL A 58 -1.28 0.70 5.03
N SER A 59 -1.75 1.85 5.49
CA SER A 59 -3.18 2.11 5.69
C SER A 59 -3.94 2.04 4.37
N VAL A 60 -3.43 2.66 3.30
CA VAL A 60 -4.05 2.62 1.97
C VAL A 60 -3.99 1.21 1.37
N VAL A 61 -2.85 0.50 1.50
CA VAL A 61 -2.72 -0.89 1.04
C VAL A 61 -3.76 -1.80 1.70
N ARG A 62 -4.03 -1.62 2.99
CA ARG A 62 -5.04 -2.41 3.73
C ARG A 62 -6.47 -2.21 3.19
N THR A 63 -6.79 -1.07 2.58
CA THR A 63 -8.11 -0.87 1.96
C THR A 63 -8.31 -1.74 0.73
N CYS A 64 -7.26 -1.96 -0.05
CA CYS A 64 -7.33 -2.66 -1.32
C CYS A 64 -6.84 -4.11 -1.29
N LEU A 65 -6.04 -4.49 -0.29
CA LEU A 65 -5.50 -5.84 -0.10
C LEU A 65 -5.94 -6.41 1.27
N PRO A 66 -7.19 -6.88 1.41
CA PRO A 66 -7.68 -7.45 2.66
C PRO A 66 -6.82 -8.63 3.13
N ALA A 67 -6.53 -8.68 4.44
CA ALA A 67 -5.70 -9.73 5.04
C ALA A 67 -6.38 -11.12 4.92
N GLU A 68 -7.72 -11.15 4.98
CA GLU A 68 -8.52 -12.37 4.94
C GLU A 68 -8.34 -13.16 3.63
N THR A 69 -7.98 -12.48 2.54
CA THR A 69 -7.74 -13.11 1.23
C THR A 69 -6.26 -13.30 0.90
N ALA A 70 -5.36 -12.97 1.82
CA ALA A 70 -3.91 -12.94 1.56
C ALA A 70 -3.36 -14.32 1.14
N GLU A 71 -3.75 -15.40 1.84
CA GLU A 71 -3.29 -16.76 1.55
C GLU A 71 -3.83 -17.23 0.19
N GLN A 72 -5.13 -17.06 -0.05
CA GLN A 72 -5.75 -17.40 -1.33
C GLN A 72 -5.10 -16.63 -2.49
N ARG A 73 -4.84 -15.34 -2.32
CA ARG A 73 -4.18 -14.49 -3.31
C ARG A 73 -2.76 -14.99 -3.61
N ARG A 74 -2.00 -15.39 -2.58
CA ARG A 74 -0.66 -15.98 -2.77
C ARG A 74 -0.71 -17.25 -3.61
N ALA A 75 -1.60 -18.18 -3.27
CA ALA A 75 -1.77 -19.44 -3.99
C ALA A 75 -2.13 -19.19 -5.47
N ILE A 76 -3.09 -18.31 -5.73
CA ILE A 76 -3.52 -17.96 -7.08
C ILE A 76 -2.39 -17.31 -7.90
N ILE A 77 -1.60 -16.40 -7.29
CA ILE A 77 -0.47 -15.76 -7.97
C ILE A 77 0.65 -16.78 -8.27
N ALA A 78 0.84 -17.78 -7.41
CA ALA A 78 1.83 -18.84 -7.66
C ALA A 78 1.44 -19.68 -8.88
N GLU A 79 0.15 -20.00 -9.04
CA GLU A 79 -0.38 -20.73 -10.18
C GLU A 79 -0.52 -19.88 -11.46
N HIS A 80 -0.76 -18.58 -11.29
CA HIS A 80 -1.02 -17.62 -12.36
C HIS A 80 -0.13 -16.36 -12.26
N PRO A 81 1.18 -16.46 -12.56
CA PRO A 81 2.14 -15.36 -12.36
C PRO A 81 1.80 -14.08 -13.12
N GLN A 82 1.03 -14.16 -14.22
CA GLN A 82 0.55 -12.99 -14.98
C GLN A 82 -0.31 -12.03 -14.15
N LEU A 83 -0.95 -12.51 -13.07
CA LEU A 83 -1.74 -11.67 -12.16
C LEU A 83 -0.88 -10.69 -11.34
N ARG A 84 0.45 -10.88 -11.31
CA ARG A 84 1.39 -9.92 -10.68
C ARG A 84 1.32 -8.54 -11.33
N VAL A 85 1.05 -8.49 -12.63
CA VAL A 85 0.90 -7.21 -13.35
C VAL A 85 -0.27 -6.42 -12.76
N ARG A 86 -1.41 -7.09 -12.53
CA ARG A 86 -2.58 -6.43 -11.93
C ARG A 86 -2.31 -5.95 -10.50
N LEU A 87 -1.58 -6.74 -9.71
CA LEU A 87 -1.18 -6.35 -8.36
C LEU A 87 -0.24 -5.13 -8.39
N ALA A 88 0.70 -5.08 -9.35
CA ALA A 88 1.57 -3.92 -9.52
C ALA A 88 0.78 -2.65 -9.87
N GLU A 89 -0.18 -2.72 -10.81
CA GLU A 89 -1.07 -1.60 -11.15
C GLU A 89 -1.85 -1.07 -9.96
N LEU A 90 -2.29 -1.97 -9.05
CA LEU A 90 -2.97 -1.59 -7.82
C LEU A 90 -2.03 -0.86 -6.86
N LEU A 91 -0.79 -1.34 -6.71
CA LEU A 91 0.22 -0.67 -5.88
C LEU A 91 0.61 0.70 -6.45
N ASP A 92 0.63 0.86 -7.78
CA ASP A 92 0.82 2.17 -8.41
C ASP A 92 -0.35 3.13 -8.11
N GLN A 93 -1.58 2.61 -7.96
CA GLN A 93 -2.71 3.44 -7.51
C GLN A 93 -2.54 3.87 -6.05
N VAL A 94 -2.10 2.98 -5.18
CA VAL A 94 -1.77 3.29 -3.78
C VAL A 94 -0.72 4.40 -3.72
N GLU A 95 0.36 4.28 -4.50
CA GLU A 95 1.43 5.27 -4.56
C GLU A 95 0.90 6.65 -4.97
N ARG A 96 0.05 6.73 -6.00
CA ARG A 96 -0.58 8.00 -6.42
C ARG A 96 -1.46 8.62 -5.33
N LEU A 97 -2.24 7.82 -4.60
CA LEU A 97 -3.08 8.32 -3.50
C LEU A 97 -2.23 8.87 -2.35
N VAL A 98 -1.19 8.13 -1.95
CA VAL A 98 -0.26 8.59 -0.91
C VAL A 98 0.46 9.85 -1.37
N TYR A 99 0.96 9.87 -2.62
CA TYR A 99 1.60 11.05 -3.20
C TYR A 99 0.70 12.29 -3.08
N SER A 100 -0.58 12.18 -3.47
CA SER A 100 -1.50 13.32 -3.43
C SER A 100 -1.75 13.83 -2.02
N ALA A 101 -1.86 12.94 -1.02
CA ALA A 101 -2.07 13.32 0.39
C ALA A 101 -0.85 14.02 0.98
N VAL A 102 0.32 13.43 0.77
CA VAL A 102 1.59 13.96 1.33
C VAL A 102 1.99 15.26 0.62
N HIS A 103 1.72 15.38 -0.70
CA HIS A 103 1.97 16.62 -1.43
C HIS A 103 1.11 17.78 -0.92
N ALA A 104 -0.17 17.51 -0.62
CA ALA A 104 -1.05 18.52 -0.05
C ALA A 104 -0.55 19.05 1.31
N GLU A 105 0.06 18.20 2.15
CA GLU A 105 0.69 18.62 3.41
C GLU A 105 2.00 19.40 3.18
N ALA A 106 2.82 18.94 2.22
CA ALA A 106 4.06 19.63 1.87
C ALA A 106 3.82 21.05 1.36
N ASP A 107 2.77 21.25 0.55
CA ASP A 107 2.37 22.57 0.04
C ASP A 107 1.87 23.51 1.16
N GLN A 108 1.36 22.96 2.25
CA GLN A 108 0.98 23.74 3.46
C GLN A 108 2.17 24.08 4.35
N GLY A 109 3.36 23.55 4.07
CA GLY A 109 4.58 23.79 4.83
C GLY A 109 4.66 23.00 6.14
N ASP A 110 3.79 22.04 6.36
CA ASP A 110 3.69 21.25 7.60
C ASP A 110 4.67 20.06 7.62
N MET A 111 5.28 19.71 6.48
CA MET A 111 6.29 18.65 6.43
C MET A 111 7.67 19.10 6.89
N ARG A 112 8.26 18.32 7.79
CA ARG A 112 9.61 18.51 8.31
C ARG A 112 10.66 17.86 7.41
N LEU A 113 10.88 18.41 6.23
CA LEU A 113 11.97 17.98 5.36
C LEU A 113 13.27 18.70 5.75
N PRO A 114 14.46 18.08 5.50
CA PRO A 114 15.74 18.73 5.77
C PRO A 114 15.85 20.08 5.07
N ALA A 115 16.31 21.11 5.78
CA ALA A 115 16.51 22.42 5.21
C ALA A 115 17.45 22.35 4.00
N GLY A 116 17.00 22.84 2.84
CA GLY A 116 17.78 22.81 1.60
C GLY A 116 17.66 21.54 0.77
N ALA A 117 16.83 20.58 1.17
CA ALA A 117 16.65 19.30 0.46
C ALA A 117 15.93 19.43 -0.91
N GLY A 118 15.27 20.56 -1.18
CA GLY A 118 14.62 20.84 -2.46
C GLY A 118 13.41 19.94 -2.77
N ALA A 119 12.77 20.16 -3.93
CA ALA A 119 11.58 19.43 -4.37
C ALA A 119 11.78 17.89 -4.43
N HIS A 120 13.00 17.44 -4.75
CA HIS A 120 13.30 16.01 -4.87
C HIS A 120 13.38 15.25 -3.53
N ALA A 121 13.51 15.94 -2.39
CA ALA A 121 13.51 15.27 -1.08
C ALA A 121 12.17 14.59 -0.80
N PHE A 122 11.10 15.22 -1.21
CA PHE A 122 9.76 14.67 -1.10
C PHE A 122 9.58 13.40 -1.95
N GLU A 123 10.02 13.44 -3.20
CA GLU A 123 9.98 12.27 -4.10
C GLU A 123 10.85 11.12 -3.55
N ALA A 124 12.04 11.45 -3.01
CA ALA A 124 12.91 10.48 -2.38
C ALA A 124 12.28 9.83 -1.13
N LEU A 125 11.62 10.63 -0.28
CA LEU A 125 10.90 10.14 0.89
C LEU A 125 9.80 9.13 0.50
N LEU A 126 8.99 9.46 -0.52
CA LEU A 126 7.95 8.57 -1.01
C LEU A 126 8.53 7.28 -1.59
N ALA A 127 9.58 7.36 -2.39
CA ALA A 127 10.23 6.18 -2.96
C ALA A 127 10.79 5.25 -1.87
N VAL A 128 11.41 5.81 -0.83
CA VAL A 128 11.92 5.05 0.31
C VAL A 128 10.78 4.43 1.11
N ALA A 129 9.74 5.18 1.44
CA ALA A 129 8.60 4.68 2.21
C ALA A 129 7.84 3.58 1.45
N GLY A 130 7.65 3.75 0.14
CA GLY A 130 7.08 2.71 -0.73
C GLY A 130 7.94 1.44 -0.78
N GLY A 131 9.27 1.60 -0.88
CA GLY A 131 10.23 0.49 -0.82
C GLY A 131 10.18 -0.27 0.51
N ILE A 132 10.16 0.43 1.64
CA ILE A 132 10.01 -0.15 2.98
C ILE A 132 8.70 -0.92 3.09
N THR A 133 7.59 -0.32 2.66
CA THR A 133 6.27 -0.95 2.68
C THR A 133 6.28 -2.24 1.85
N LYS A 134 6.78 -2.19 0.63
CA LYS A 134 6.87 -3.35 -0.27
C LYS A 134 7.72 -4.47 0.34
N PHE A 135 8.86 -4.14 0.94
CA PHE A 135 9.75 -5.12 1.56
C PHE A 135 9.12 -5.75 2.82
N ALA A 136 8.46 -4.96 3.67
CA ALA A 136 7.75 -5.44 4.84
C ALA A 136 6.61 -6.41 4.46
N PHE A 137 5.83 -6.08 3.43
CA PHE A 137 4.79 -6.97 2.91
C PHE A 137 5.36 -8.28 2.34
N ALA A 138 6.49 -8.24 1.64
CA ALA A 138 7.16 -9.44 1.13
C ALA A 138 7.55 -10.38 2.28
N ARG A 139 8.25 -9.87 3.30
CA ARG A 139 8.63 -10.62 4.51
C ARG A 139 7.41 -11.18 5.26
N TYR A 140 6.38 -10.38 5.45
CA TYR A 140 5.13 -10.81 6.06
C TYR A 140 4.50 -11.98 5.30
N HIS A 141 4.48 -11.91 3.97
CA HIS A 141 3.93 -12.98 3.14
C HIS A 141 4.76 -14.27 3.19
N GLU A 142 6.06 -14.19 3.37
CA GLU A 142 6.94 -15.36 3.51
C GLU A 142 6.85 -16.02 4.88
N SER A 143 6.58 -15.23 5.93
CA SER A 143 6.60 -15.69 7.31
C SER A 143 5.38 -16.53 7.74
N GLY A 144 4.24 -16.36 7.05
CA GLY A 144 2.97 -16.94 7.49
C GLY A 144 2.41 -16.35 8.79
N ALA A 145 2.94 -15.22 9.27
CA ALA A 145 2.50 -14.55 10.49
C ALA A 145 1.07 -14.00 10.38
N GLU A 146 0.41 -13.81 11.52
CA GLU A 146 -0.97 -13.29 11.59
C GLU A 146 -1.04 -11.76 11.45
N SER A 147 0.01 -11.04 11.88
CA SER A 147 0.05 -9.57 11.86
C SER A 147 1.20 -9.02 11.01
N LEU A 148 0.90 -7.97 10.24
CA LEU A 148 1.87 -7.21 9.46
C LEU A 148 2.64 -6.18 10.31
N ASP A 149 2.06 -5.67 11.41
CA ASP A 149 2.61 -4.54 12.15
C ASP A 149 4.05 -4.73 12.66
N PRO A 150 4.44 -5.90 13.20
CA PRO A 150 5.83 -6.14 13.57
C PRO A 150 6.80 -5.98 12.38
N PHE A 151 6.43 -6.46 11.21
CA PHE A 151 7.27 -6.39 10.00
C PHE A 151 7.47 -4.96 9.52
N ILE A 152 6.47 -4.09 9.65
CA ILE A 152 6.59 -2.67 9.33
C ILE A 152 7.62 -2.02 10.27
N SER A 153 7.45 -2.18 11.58
CA SER A 153 8.36 -1.58 12.59
C SER A 153 9.79 -2.09 12.44
N GLU A 154 9.98 -3.39 12.28
CA GLU A 154 11.30 -4.01 12.06
C GLU A 154 11.95 -3.53 10.76
N THR A 155 11.16 -3.37 9.68
CA THR A 155 11.70 -2.93 8.38
C THR A 155 12.13 -1.46 8.43
N ILE A 156 11.37 -0.59 9.10
CA ILE A 156 11.77 0.81 9.31
C ILE A 156 13.08 0.87 10.09
N ALA A 157 13.20 0.09 11.18
CA ALA A 157 14.42 0.04 11.99
C ALA A 157 15.63 -0.48 11.19
N LEU A 158 15.46 -1.58 10.44
CA LEU A 158 16.49 -2.15 9.57
C LEU A 158 16.97 -1.15 8.52
N PHE A 159 16.03 -0.44 7.88
CA PHE A 159 16.39 0.56 6.88
C PHE A 159 17.26 1.68 7.50
N ARG A 160 16.91 2.17 8.69
CA ARG A 160 17.69 3.19 9.41
C ARG A 160 19.09 2.68 9.72
N GLU A 161 19.23 1.45 10.24
CA GLU A 161 20.50 0.83 10.54
C GLU A 161 21.40 0.72 9.29
N VAL A 162 20.84 0.27 8.16
CA VAL A 162 21.56 0.19 6.88
C VAL A 162 22.05 1.55 6.44
N VAL A 163 21.23 2.60 6.50
CA VAL A 163 21.61 3.96 6.10
C VAL A 163 22.69 4.53 7.03
N GLU A 164 22.63 4.28 8.33
CA GLU A 164 23.65 4.71 9.28
C GLU A 164 24.99 4.00 9.08
N THR A 165 24.96 2.70 8.76
CA THR A 165 26.17 1.88 8.59
C THR A 165 26.88 2.15 7.25
N THR A 166 26.18 2.70 6.26
CA THR A 166 26.72 3.00 4.92
C THR A 166 27.24 4.44 4.77
N ARG A 167 27.27 5.22 5.84
CA ARG A 167 27.91 6.56 5.91
C ARG A 167 29.40 6.44 6.20
#